data_515de5d75c94773a53469774e6590283
#
_entry.id   515de5d75c94773a53469774e6590283
#
_cell.length_a   1.000
_cell.length_b   1.000
_cell.length_c   1.000
_cell.angle_alpha   90.00
_cell.angle_beta   90.00
_cell.angle_gamma   90.00
#
_symmetry.space_group_name_H-M   'P 1'
#
loop_
_entity.id
_entity.type
_entity.pdbx_description
1 polymer ?
#
loop_
_entity_poly.entity_id
_entity_poly.type
_entity_poly.pdbx_seq_one_letter_code
_entity_poly.pdbx_strand_id
1 'polypeptide(L)'
;SVDSFEAVKLIYTAYSAVCGGFAREDVITYAKCGLTGLCDSELDELEIYCESWQINGRGFYADENWNMNPSGYSQKRSDDISALIRINEARQKLMTPLLDFAARVGDAKTVREHAIALFSLLENLEVEKKLAERAEGFERIGEHAAAEDTAKLFETVCDALDVIVSTVGEMNSSADAFLVLLRTVFSECSIGSIPSFIDEVTVGAADMLRVSNVKHVYLIGVNNGAFPATVNEGDYFTDRDKDALGAAGLTFRADTVKRAAKENYMFRRVFAAATETVTLLYSRMSSRRGAQKPSEVIGRLCELSGGLVKIERTSDISPFDYIFTPETALERLGTVTASEADLIRSALEKRGYGRLARISRIPTVNDTLSLSENLCGLIYDGDLALTQSRIDSYVSCPLAYFCKYELGLAVNGRAELGANGIGTLVHAILENFFAEIKRKNLDVASLTDEDKRRMTADAARRYLDALFSEVNPIPVKAAMAKMGWCENYLRLP
;
A
#
# COMPACT_ATOMS: atom_id res chain seq x y z
N SER A 1 -7.80 -17.45 2.93
CA SER A 1 -8.64 -16.67 2.03
C SER A 1 -7.81 -16.09 0.89
N VAL A 2 -8.38 -16.02 -0.29
CA VAL A 2 -7.73 -15.47 -1.50
C VAL A 2 -7.68 -13.93 -1.51
N ASP A 3 -8.33 -13.25 -0.59
CA ASP A 3 -8.42 -11.78 -0.52
C ASP A 3 -7.09 -11.05 -0.44
N SER A 4 -6.05 -11.70 0.08
CA SER A 4 -4.72 -11.11 0.21
C SER A 4 -3.92 -11.10 -1.10
N PHE A 5 -4.33 -11.89 -2.09
CA PHE A 5 -3.61 -12.02 -3.34
C PHE A 5 -3.83 -10.84 -4.29
N GLU A 6 -2.80 -10.55 -5.08
CA GLU A 6 -2.76 -9.38 -5.96
C GLU A 6 -3.84 -9.37 -7.04
N ALA A 7 -4.18 -10.54 -7.60
CA ALA A 7 -5.25 -10.63 -8.61
C ALA A 7 -6.62 -10.26 -8.02
N VAL A 8 -6.91 -10.66 -6.78
CA VAL A 8 -8.16 -10.30 -6.11
C VAL A 8 -8.16 -8.82 -5.73
N LYS A 9 -7.03 -8.28 -5.28
CA LYS A 9 -6.86 -6.84 -5.05
C LYS A 9 -7.07 -6.03 -6.33
N LEU A 10 -6.53 -6.50 -7.46
CA LEU A 10 -6.74 -5.88 -8.77
C LEU A 10 -8.24 -5.78 -9.09
N ILE A 11 -8.99 -6.87 -8.89
CA ILE A 11 -10.44 -6.91 -9.14
C ILE A 11 -11.16 -5.87 -8.27
N TYR A 12 -10.89 -5.85 -6.97
CA TYR A 12 -11.54 -4.92 -6.06
C TYR A 12 -11.21 -3.46 -6.37
N THR A 13 -9.95 -3.17 -6.68
CA THR A 13 -9.51 -1.81 -6.99
C THR A 13 -9.99 -1.32 -8.35
N ALA A 14 -10.12 -2.21 -9.35
CA ALA A 14 -10.73 -1.88 -10.63
C ALA A 14 -12.20 -1.48 -10.48
N TYR A 15 -12.99 -2.25 -9.72
CA TYR A 15 -14.36 -1.88 -9.39
C TYR A 15 -14.44 -0.58 -8.59
N SER A 16 -13.58 -0.39 -7.58
CA SER A 16 -13.54 0.85 -6.81
C SER A 16 -13.24 2.05 -7.70
N ALA A 17 -12.29 1.94 -8.62
CA ALA A 17 -11.95 3.01 -9.54
C ALA A 17 -13.13 3.37 -10.47
N VAL A 18 -13.83 2.38 -10.99
CA VAL A 18 -14.98 2.59 -11.90
C VAL A 18 -16.18 3.16 -11.13
N CYS A 19 -16.59 2.54 -10.02
CA CYS A 19 -17.72 2.98 -9.20
C CYS A 19 -17.45 4.32 -8.51
N GLY A 20 -16.18 4.58 -8.11
CA GLY A 20 -15.72 5.84 -7.52
C GLY A 20 -15.53 6.98 -8.53
N GLY A 21 -15.91 6.79 -9.81
CA GLY A 21 -15.80 7.82 -10.85
C GLY A 21 -14.35 8.22 -11.17
N PHE A 22 -13.43 7.28 -11.09
CA PHE A 22 -11.99 7.46 -11.33
C PHE A 22 -11.34 8.45 -10.35
N ALA A 23 -11.71 8.35 -9.07
CA ALA A 23 -11.00 9.09 -8.03
C ALA A 23 -9.50 8.74 -8.07
N ARG A 24 -8.63 9.75 -7.89
CA ARG A 24 -7.18 9.58 -8.00
C ARG A 24 -6.66 8.43 -7.14
N GLU A 25 -7.10 8.38 -5.88
CA GLU A 25 -6.66 7.37 -4.92
C GLU A 25 -7.01 5.95 -5.40
N ASP A 26 -8.19 5.76 -5.97
CA ASP A 26 -8.64 4.46 -6.49
C ASP A 26 -7.86 4.05 -7.74
N VAL A 27 -7.65 4.98 -8.69
CA VAL A 27 -6.89 4.73 -9.92
C VAL A 27 -5.43 4.40 -9.61
N ILE A 28 -4.79 5.14 -8.70
CA ILE A 28 -3.41 4.87 -8.29
C ILE A 28 -3.32 3.56 -7.50
N THR A 29 -4.30 3.26 -6.65
CA THR A 29 -4.33 1.97 -5.94
C THR A 29 -4.48 0.80 -6.90
N TYR A 30 -5.33 0.92 -7.93
CA TYR A 30 -5.43 -0.04 -9.02
C TYR A 30 -4.10 -0.19 -9.77
N ALA A 31 -3.42 0.91 -10.11
CA ALA A 31 -2.13 0.88 -10.79
C ALA A 31 -1.05 0.14 -9.96
N LYS A 32 -1.06 0.30 -8.64
CA LYS A 32 -0.10 -0.31 -7.69
C LYS A 32 -0.31 -1.80 -7.45
N CYS A 33 -1.36 -2.43 -8.00
CA CYS A 33 -1.57 -3.88 -7.85
C CYS A 33 -0.51 -4.73 -8.58
N GLY A 34 0.36 -4.13 -9.40
CA GLY A 34 1.47 -4.81 -10.05
C GLY A 34 1.09 -5.73 -11.21
N LEU A 35 -0.19 -5.78 -11.61
CA LEU A 35 -0.71 -6.58 -12.73
C LEU A 35 -1.19 -5.73 -13.91
N THR A 36 -1.18 -4.41 -13.79
CA THR A 36 -1.60 -3.45 -14.83
C THR A 36 -0.61 -3.32 -15.98
N GLY A 37 0.60 -3.86 -15.82
CA GLY A 37 1.65 -3.85 -16.83
C GLY A 37 2.52 -2.59 -16.81
N LEU A 38 2.33 -1.68 -15.84
CA LEU A 38 3.26 -0.59 -15.58
C LEU A 38 4.47 -1.11 -14.81
N CYS A 39 5.67 -0.61 -15.13
CA CYS A 39 6.83 -0.79 -14.28
C CYS A 39 6.87 0.27 -13.17
N ASP A 40 7.71 0.04 -12.13
CA ASP A 40 7.78 0.92 -10.97
C ASP A 40 8.09 2.37 -11.34
N SER A 41 9.00 2.60 -12.31
CA SER A 41 9.36 3.95 -12.74
C SER A 41 8.23 4.67 -13.50
N GLU A 42 7.45 3.94 -14.34
CA GLU A 42 6.26 4.49 -15.01
C GLU A 42 5.18 4.87 -14.00
N LEU A 43 5.01 4.03 -12.99
CA LEU A 43 4.04 4.24 -11.91
C LEU A 43 4.40 5.46 -11.06
N ASP A 44 5.67 5.57 -10.66
CA ASP A 44 6.17 6.70 -9.86
C ASP A 44 6.01 8.03 -10.61
N GLU A 45 6.43 8.09 -11.89
CA GLU A 45 6.26 9.29 -12.71
C GLU A 45 4.79 9.68 -12.87
N LEU A 46 3.91 8.68 -13.08
CA LEU A 46 2.47 8.89 -13.21
C LEU A 46 1.85 9.40 -11.90
N GLU A 47 2.17 8.78 -10.77
CA GLU A 47 1.65 9.17 -9.46
C GLU A 47 2.08 10.59 -9.08
N ILE A 48 3.37 10.90 -9.23
CA ILE A 48 3.92 12.24 -8.97
C ILE A 48 3.22 13.28 -9.82
N TYR A 49 3.01 12.99 -11.10
CA TYR A 49 2.32 13.90 -12.01
C TYR A 49 0.86 14.12 -11.60
N CYS A 50 0.14 13.04 -11.31
CA CYS A 50 -1.25 13.10 -10.86
C CYS A 50 -1.41 13.87 -9.54
N GLU A 51 -0.45 13.69 -8.61
CA GLU A 51 -0.44 14.44 -7.35
C GLU A 51 -0.12 15.91 -7.57
N SER A 52 0.90 16.23 -8.38
CA SER A 52 1.31 17.60 -8.65
C SER A 52 0.18 18.42 -9.31
N TRP A 53 -0.50 17.85 -10.28
CA TRP A 53 -1.55 18.53 -11.03
C TRP A 53 -2.96 18.23 -10.55
N GLN A 54 -3.11 17.47 -9.44
CA GLN A 54 -4.38 17.12 -8.83
C GLN A 54 -5.34 16.47 -9.84
N ILE A 55 -4.80 15.59 -10.72
CA ILE A 55 -5.59 14.86 -11.69
C ILE A 55 -6.62 13.99 -10.95
N ASN A 56 -7.88 14.08 -11.37
CA ASN A 56 -8.97 13.36 -10.76
C ASN A 56 -10.13 13.15 -11.75
N GLY A 57 -10.88 12.07 -11.58
CA GLY A 57 -12.08 11.80 -12.36
C GLY A 57 -11.85 11.91 -13.87
N ARG A 58 -12.59 12.81 -14.54
CA ARG A 58 -12.50 13.01 -15.99
C ARG A 58 -11.08 13.33 -16.49
N GLY A 59 -10.20 13.87 -15.64
CA GLY A 59 -8.82 14.15 -16.03
C GLY A 59 -8.04 12.93 -16.47
N PHE A 60 -8.41 11.71 -16.00
CA PHE A 60 -7.75 10.47 -16.41
C PHE A 60 -8.14 9.99 -17.81
N TYR A 61 -9.39 10.20 -18.23
CA TYR A 61 -9.95 9.66 -19.47
C TYR A 61 -10.33 10.69 -20.52
N ALA A 62 -9.91 11.95 -20.36
CA ALA A 62 -10.04 12.94 -21.42
C ALA A 62 -9.22 12.54 -22.66
N ASP A 63 -9.78 12.74 -23.86
CA ASP A 63 -9.15 12.34 -25.13
C ASP A 63 -7.81 13.04 -25.39
N GLU A 64 -7.66 14.26 -24.85
CA GLU A 64 -6.44 15.05 -25.00
C GLU A 64 -5.31 14.51 -24.14
N ASN A 65 -4.10 14.50 -24.72
CA ASN A 65 -2.90 14.18 -23.96
C ASN A 65 -2.65 15.24 -22.88
N TRP A 66 -2.14 14.80 -21.75
CA TRP A 66 -1.69 15.73 -20.72
C TRP A 66 -0.50 16.52 -21.25
N ASN A 67 -0.57 17.84 -21.04
CA ASN A 67 0.42 18.79 -21.58
C ASN A 67 1.02 19.71 -20.50
N MET A 68 0.64 19.53 -19.24
CA MET A 68 1.17 20.30 -18.13
C MET A 68 2.63 19.90 -17.85
N ASN A 69 3.46 20.88 -17.42
CA ASN A 69 4.86 20.61 -17.17
C ASN A 69 5.05 19.69 -15.94
N PRO A 70 5.72 18.53 -16.04
CA PRO A 70 6.02 17.66 -14.90
C PRO A 70 6.72 18.38 -13.75
N SER A 71 7.56 19.37 -14.04
CA SER A 71 8.26 20.20 -13.06
C SER A 71 7.44 21.39 -12.52
N GLY A 72 6.13 21.39 -12.68
CA GLY A 72 5.22 22.44 -12.20
C GLY A 72 5.24 23.70 -13.06
N TYR A 73 5.01 24.86 -12.45
CA TYR A 73 4.96 26.16 -13.14
C TYR A 73 6.38 26.71 -13.48
N SER A 74 7.15 25.95 -14.23
CA SER A 74 8.46 26.34 -14.73
C SER A 74 8.51 26.20 -16.25
N GLN A 75 9.52 26.82 -16.91
CA GLN A 75 9.74 26.60 -18.33
C GLN A 75 10.06 25.13 -18.60
N LYS A 76 9.36 24.51 -19.56
CA LYS A 76 9.62 23.13 -19.97
C LYS A 76 11.03 22.99 -20.54
N ARG A 77 11.74 21.99 -20.03
CA ARG A 77 13.04 21.56 -20.54
C ARG A 77 12.87 20.33 -21.44
N SER A 78 13.90 19.95 -22.17
CA SER A 78 13.91 18.71 -22.98
C SER A 78 13.52 17.46 -22.17
N ASP A 79 13.99 17.39 -20.93
CA ASP A 79 13.72 16.27 -20.03
C ASP A 79 12.26 16.22 -19.59
N ASP A 80 11.63 17.37 -19.37
CA ASP A 80 10.20 17.49 -19.04
C ASP A 80 9.32 17.01 -20.21
N ILE A 81 9.72 17.32 -21.45
CA ILE A 81 9.00 16.87 -22.65
C ILE A 81 9.10 15.34 -22.78
N SER A 82 10.28 14.78 -22.56
CA SER A 82 10.48 13.33 -22.60
C SER A 82 9.71 12.61 -21.48
N ALA A 83 9.70 13.18 -20.27
CA ALA A 83 8.91 12.67 -19.15
C ALA A 83 7.42 12.71 -19.47
N LEU A 84 6.94 13.81 -20.07
CA LEU A 84 5.51 13.97 -20.42
C LEU A 84 5.05 12.93 -21.46
N ILE A 85 5.91 12.56 -22.41
CA ILE A 85 5.62 11.48 -23.36
C ILE A 85 5.45 10.16 -22.61
N ARG A 86 6.40 9.77 -21.74
CA ARG A 86 6.32 8.54 -20.95
C ARG A 86 5.10 8.50 -20.03
N ILE A 87 4.78 9.63 -19.37
CA ILE A 87 3.62 9.75 -18.51
C ILE A 87 2.31 9.54 -19.29
N ASN A 88 2.19 10.09 -20.51
CA ASN A 88 1.01 9.87 -21.34
C ASN A 88 0.92 8.43 -21.85
N GLU A 89 2.04 7.80 -22.21
CA GLU A 89 2.10 6.38 -22.58
C GLU A 89 1.67 5.48 -21.40
N ALA A 90 2.20 5.75 -20.21
CA ALA A 90 1.81 5.04 -18.98
C ALA A 90 0.32 5.23 -18.67
N ARG A 91 -0.21 6.45 -18.83
CA ARG A 91 -1.64 6.73 -18.68
C ARG A 91 -2.48 5.89 -19.65
N GLN A 92 -2.12 5.87 -20.94
CA GLN A 92 -2.86 5.12 -21.95
C GLN A 92 -2.83 3.62 -21.64
N LYS A 93 -1.65 3.09 -21.30
CA LYS A 93 -1.48 1.69 -20.92
C LYS A 93 -2.34 1.29 -19.71
N LEU A 94 -2.45 2.18 -18.71
CA LEU A 94 -3.28 1.97 -17.51
C LEU A 94 -4.77 2.10 -17.82
N MET A 95 -5.15 3.18 -18.50
CA MET A 95 -6.55 3.57 -18.61
C MET A 95 -7.31 2.83 -19.72
N THR A 96 -6.66 2.41 -20.80
CA THR A 96 -7.34 1.73 -21.91
C THR A 96 -8.12 0.49 -21.45
N PRO A 97 -7.51 -0.49 -20.76
CA PRO A 97 -8.26 -1.66 -20.28
C PRO A 97 -9.30 -1.31 -19.20
N LEU A 98 -9.00 -0.31 -18.35
CA LEU A 98 -9.91 0.12 -17.30
C LEU A 98 -11.15 0.84 -17.85
N LEU A 99 -11.03 1.60 -18.93
CA LEU A 99 -12.14 2.28 -19.61
C LEU A 99 -13.03 1.29 -20.37
N ASP A 100 -12.44 0.29 -21.06
CA ASP A 100 -13.21 -0.81 -21.68
C ASP A 100 -14.02 -1.55 -20.61
N PHE A 101 -13.39 -1.87 -19.48
CA PHE A 101 -14.05 -2.46 -18.32
C PHE A 101 -15.20 -1.58 -17.80
N ALA A 102 -14.96 -0.28 -17.63
CA ALA A 102 -15.98 0.66 -17.18
C ALA A 102 -17.19 0.73 -18.12
N ALA A 103 -16.97 0.73 -19.42
CA ALA A 103 -18.03 0.71 -20.41
C ALA A 103 -18.87 -0.58 -20.29
N ARG A 104 -18.22 -1.75 -20.21
CA ARG A 104 -18.91 -3.04 -20.04
C ARG A 104 -19.67 -3.14 -18.73
N VAL A 105 -19.10 -2.65 -17.63
CA VAL A 105 -19.78 -2.60 -16.31
C VAL A 105 -20.98 -1.67 -16.34
N GLY A 106 -20.89 -0.55 -17.07
CA GLY A 106 -21.99 0.41 -17.22
C GLY A 106 -23.17 -0.16 -18.03
N ASP A 107 -22.90 -1.04 -19.00
CA ASP A 107 -23.91 -1.70 -19.82
C ASP A 107 -24.49 -2.95 -19.16
N ALA A 108 -23.76 -3.56 -18.20
CA ALA A 108 -24.14 -4.81 -17.55
C ALA A 108 -25.37 -4.62 -16.65
N LYS A 109 -26.33 -5.53 -16.76
CA LYS A 109 -27.58 -5.57 -15.99
C LYS A 109 -27.71 -6.82 -15.13
N THR A 110 -27.02 -7.88 -15.48
CA THR A 110 -27.08 -9.17 -14.81
C THR A 110 -25.74 -9.54 -14.20
N VAL A 111 -25.75 -10.44 -13.23
CA VAL A 111 -24.54 -11.00 -12.60
C VAL A 111 -23.63 -11.62 -13.67
N ARG A 112 -24.18 -12.31 -14.64
CA ARG A 112 -23.43 -12.91 -15.76
C ARG A 112 -22.70 -11.85 -16.58
N GLU A 113 -23.36 -10.76 -16.93
CA GLU A 113 -22.75 -9.67 -17.71
C GLU A 113 -21.62 -9.00 -16.96
N HIS A 114 -21.75 -8.78 -15.64
CA HIS A 114 -20.67 -8.30 -14.78
C HIS A 114 -19.49 -9.28 -14.71
N ALA A 115 -19.76 -10.58 -14.62
CA ALA A 115 -18.71 -11.61 -14.63
C ALA A 115 -17.95 -11.64 -15.97
N ILE A 116 -18.65 -11.51 -17.10
CA ILE A 116 -18.04 -11.42 -18.44
C ILE A 116 -17.19 -10.13 -18.55
N ALA A 117 -17.69 -9.00 -18.07
CA ALA A 117 -16.93 -7.75 -18.08
C ALA A 117 -15.62 -7.89 -17.28
N LEU A 118 -15.70 -8.50 -16.09
CA LEU A 118 -14.53 -8.75 -15.26
C LEU A 118 -13.54 -9.71 -15.94
N PHE A 119 -14.00 -10.83 -16.47
CA PHE A 119 -13.15 -11.79 -17.16
C PHE A 119 -12.42 -11.14 -18.35
N SER A 120 -13.13 -10.31 -19.14
CA SER A 120 -12.51 -9.54 -20.23
C SER A 120 -11.42 -8.57 -19.74
N LEU A 121 -11.58 -7.96 -18.57
CA LEU A 121 -10.51 -7.14 -17.97
C LEU A 121 -9.27 -7.99 -17.65
N LEU A 122 -9.47 -9.17 -17.04
CA LEU A 122 -8.36 -10.07 -16.69
C LEU A 122 -7.61 -10.58 -17.93
N GLU A 123 -8.34 -10.89 -19.02
CA GLU A 123 -7.76 -11.23 -20.32
C GLU A 123 -6.97 -10.06 -20.92
N ASN A 124 -7.56 -8.87 -21.00
CA ASN A 124 -6.91 -7.68 -21.56
C ASN A 124 -5.64 -7.30 -20.82
N LEU A 125 -5.58 -7.59 -19.54
CA LEU A 125 -4.38 -7.37 -18.70
C LEU A 125 -3.40 -8.54 -18.74
N GLU A 126 -3.70 -9.63 -19.45
CA GLU A 126 -2.88 -10.85 -19.48
C GLU A 126 -2.56 -11.38 -18.06
N VAL A 127 -3.54 -11.35 -17.15
CA VAL A 127 -3.33 -11.67 -15.72
C VAL A 127 -2.82 -13.10 -15.54
N GLU A 128 -3.37 -14.07 -16.27
CA GLU A 128 -2.93 -15.47 -16.24
C GLU A 128 -1.43 -15.60 -16.52
N LYS A 129 -0.98 -14.99 -17.62
CA LYS A 129 0.44 -15.02 -18.03
C LYS A 129 1.35 -14.35 -16.99
N LYS A 130 0.94 -13.20 -16.46
CA LYS A 130 1.71 -12.47 -15.44
C LYS A 130 1.82 -13.25 -14.13
N LEU A 131 0.76 -13.95 -13.73
CA LEU A 131 0.80 -14.83 -12.57
C LEU A 131 1.70 -16.05 -12.81
N ALA A 132 1.66 -16.64 -14.01
CA ALA A 132 2.56 -17.73 -14.36
C ALA A 132 4.05 -17.29 -14.32
N GLU A 133 4.38 -16.14 -14.90
CA GLU A 133 5.73 -15.56 -14.84
C GLU A 133 6.20 -15.28 -13.40
N ARG A 134 5.29 -14.87 -12.52
CA ARG A 134 5.58 -14.69 -11.08
C ARG A 134 5.79 -16.00 -10.36
N ALA A 135 4.97 -17.01 -10.63
CA ALA A 135 5.13 -18.33 -10.07
C ALA A 135 6.50 -18.91 -10.42
N GLU A 136 6.95 -18.77 -11.68
CA GLU A 136 8.32 -19.12 -12.08
C GLU A 136 9.39 -18.31 -11.35
N GLY A 137 9.10 -17.04 -11.05
CA GLY A 137 9.98 -16.19 -10.26
C GLY A 137 10.18 -16.72 -8.83
N PHE A 138 9.09 -17.08 -8.17
CA PHE A 138 9.11 -17.71 -6.84
C PHE A 138 9.82 -19.06 -6.84
N GLU A 139 9.59 -19.88 -7.88
CA GLU A 139 10.28 -21.18 -8.02
C GLU A 139 11.79 -21.02 -8.10
N ARG A 140 12.28 -20.02 -8.86
CA ARG A 140 13.73 -19.74 -9.00
C ARG A 140 14.42 -19.32 -7.70
N ILE A 141 13.69 -18.74 -6.76
CA ILE A 141 14.24 -18.34 -5.45
C ILE A 141 13.97 -19.38 -4.36
N GLY A 142 13.32 -20.53 -4.72
CA GLY A 142 13.06 -21.62 -3.80
C GLY A 142 11.78 -21.46 -2.94
N GLU A 143 10.94 -20.47 -3.24
CA GLU A 143 9.66 -20.21 -2.57
C GLU A 143 8.53 -21.08 -3.18
N HIS A 144 8.66 -22.41 -3.10
CA HIS A 144 7.79 -23.37 -3.79
C HIS A 144 6.31 -23.24 -3.41
N ALA A 145 6.01 -22.95 -2.13
CA ALA A 145 4.62 -22.79 -1.68
C ALA A 145 3.98 -21.53 -2.32
N ALA A 146 4.71 -20.41 -2.36
CA ALA A 146 4.24 -19.19 -3.01
C ALA A 146 4.09 -19.36 -4.52
N ALA A 147 4.97 -20.14 -5.15
CA ALA A 147 4.88 -20.49 -6.56
C ALA A 147 3.60 -21.28 -6.86
N GLU A 148 3.33 -22.34 -6.09
CA GLU A 148 2.14 -23.18 -6.24
C GLU A 148 0.84 -22.39 -6.01
N ASP A 149 0.78 -21.59 -4.95
CA ASP A 149 -0.38 -20.74 -4.64
C ASP A 149 -0.64 -19.72 -5.76
N THR A 150 0.42 -19.09 -6.29
CA THR A 150 0.32 -18.10 -7.37
C THR A 150 -0.13 -18.75 -8.68
N ALA A 151 0.38 -19.94 -9.01
CA ALA A 151 -0.01 -20.66 -10.21
C ALA A 151 -1.50 -21.08 -10.22
N LYS A 152 -2.04 -21.44 -9.04
CA LYS A 152 -3.44 -21.86 -8.89
C LYS A 152 -4.44 -20.68 -8.79
N LEU A 153 -3.94 -19.48 -8.56
CA LEU A 153 -4.77 -18.32 -8.23
C LEU A 153 -5.76 -17.97 -9.36
N PHE A 154 -5.29 -17.96 -10.61
CA PHE A 154 -6.15 -17.61 -11.74
C PHE A 154 -7.31 -18.60 -11.93
N GLU A 155 -7.01 -19.91 -11.84
CA GLU A 155 -8.02 -20.98 -11.90
C GLU A 155 -9.03 -20.82 -10.76
N THR A 156 -8.56 -20.56 -9.52
CA THR A 156 -9.44 -20.34 -8.37
C THR A 156 -10.39 -19.14 -8.56
N VAL A 157 -9.90 -18.05 -9.18
CA VAL A 157 -10.74 -16.89 -9.51
C VAL A 157 -11.78 -17.25 -10.58
N CYS A 158 -11.40 -17.99 -11.62
CA CYS A 158 -12.32 -18.45 -12.66
C CYS A 158 -13.39 -19.38 -12.10
N ASP A 159 -13.01 -20.36 -11.29
CA ASP A 159 -13.94 -21.29 -10.63
C ASP A 159 -14.96 -20.55 -9.74
N ALA A 160 -14.49 -19.53 -9.00
CA ALA A 160 -15.38 -18.71 -8.19
C ALA A 160 -16.39 -17.92 -9.05
N LEU A 161 -15.96 -17.38 -10.19
CA LEU A 161 -16.85 -16.72 -11.15
C LEU A 161 -17.86 -17.70 -11.75
N ASP A 162 -17.44 -18.90 -12.11
CA ASP A 162 -18.31 -19.95 -12.63
C ASP A 162 -19.38 -20.38 -11.63
N VAL A 163 -19.02 -20.52 -10.36
CA VAL A 163 -19.98 -20.78 -9.26
C VAL A 163 -21.00 -19.64 -9.14
N ILE A 164 -20.56 -18.40 -9.18
CA ILE A 164 -21.44 -17.23 -9.13
C ILE A 164 -22.41 -17.24 -10.32
N VAL A 165 -21.88 -17.40 -11.53
CA VAL A 165 -22.67 -17.37 -12.77
C VAL A 165 -23.65 -18.54 -12.86
N SER A 166 -23.24 -19.75 -12.45
CA SER A 166 -24.13 -20.92 -12.45
C SER A 166 -25.25 -20.84 -11.42
N THR A 167 -25.03 -20.13 -10.32
CA THR A 167 -25.99 -20.04 -9.22
C THR A 167 -26.96 -18.87 -9.36
N VAL A 168 -26.44 -17.67 -9.66
CA VAL A 168 -27.22 -16.41 -9.68
C VAL A 168 -27.03 -15.58 -10.95
N GLY A 169 -26.47 -16.15 -12.00
CA GLY A 169 -26.04 -15.44 -13.23
C GLY A 169 -27.13 -14.61 -13.90
N GLU A 170 -28.38 -15.09 -13.87
CA GLU A 170 -29.53 -14.41 -14.52
C GLU A 170 -30.18 -13.33 -13.61
N MET A 171 -29.70 -13.18 -12.38
CA MET A 171 -30.22 -12.15 -11.48
C MET A 171 -29.73 -10.75 -11.90
N ASN A 172 -30.62 -9.77 -11.82
CA ASN A 172 -30.24 -8.38 -12.01
C ASN A 172 -29.31 -7.93 -10.87
N SER A 173 -28.24 -7.24 -11.23
CA SER A 173 -27.25 -6.74 -10.27
C SER A 173 -26.75 -5.37 -10.71
N SER A 174 -26.40 -4.53 -9.73
CA SER A 174 -25.57 -3.37 -9.94
C SER A 174 -24.09 -3.72 -9.73
N ALA A 175 -23.18 -2.89 -10.19
CA ALA A 175 -21.74 -3.06 -9.97
C ALA A 175 -21.39 -3.22 -8.48
N ASP A 176 -21.98 -2.39 -7.61
CA ASP A 176 -21.75 -2.46 -6.15
C ASP A 176 -22.27 -3.77 -5.55
N ALA A 177 -23.47 -4.22 -5.97
CA ALA A 177 -24.03 -5.48 -5.49
C ALA A 177 -23.18 -6.67 -5.95
N PHE A 178 -22.68 -6.64 -7.18
CA PHE A 178 -21.78 -7.66 -7.71
C PHE A 178 -20.45 -7.68 -6.97
N LEU A 179 -19.88 -6.52 -6.62
CA LEU A 179 -18.65 -6.43 -5.83
C LEU A 179 -18.82 -7.03 -4.43
N VAL A 180 -19.97 -6.79 -3.77
CA VAL A 180 -20.30 -7.42 -2.48
C VAL A 180 -20.40 -8.95 -2.62
N LEU A 181 -21.02 -9.43 -3.69
CA LEU A 181 -21.11 -10.86 -3.98
C LEU A 181 -19.72 -11.48 -4.20
N LEU A 182 -18.87 -10.85 -5.00
CA LEU A 182 -17.48 -11.27 -5.21
C LEU A 182 -16.71 -11.36 -3.89
N ARG A 183 -16.79 -10.34 -3.06
CA ARG A 183 -16.12 -10.33 -1.74
C ARG A 183 -16.59 -11.47 -0.86
N THR A 184 -17.89 -11.74 -0.86
CA THR A 184 -18.45 -12.85 -0.08
C THR A 184 -17.91 -14.19 -0.55
N VAL A 185 -17.89 -14.44 -1.86
CA VAL A 185 -17.40 -15.71 -2.42
C VAL A 185 -15.90 -15.85 -2.24
N PHE A 186 -15.12 -14.82 -2.54
CA PHE A 186 -13.64 -14.87 -2.38
C PHE A 186 -13.21 -15.01 -0.92
N SER A 187 -13.99 -14.49 0.05
CA SER A 187 -13.67 -14.70 1.47
C SER A 187 -13.73 -16.17 1.90
N GLU A 188 -14.59 -16.95 1.23
CA GLU A 188 -14.75 -18.39 1.48
C GLU A 188 -13.80 -19.24 0.61
N CYS A 189 -13.23 -18.67 -0.48
CA CYS A 189 -12.25 -19.37 -1.30
C CYS A 189 -10.92 -19.49 -0.59
N SER A 190 -10.31 -20.65 -0.66
CA SER A 190 -8.96 -20.92 -0.18
C SER A 190 -8.19 -21.72 -1.22
N ILE A 191 -6.96 -21.32 -1.48
CA ILE A 191 -6.06 -22.14 -2.29
C ILE A 191 -5.56 -23.26 -1.37
N GLY A 192 -5.96 -24.49 -1.67
CA GLY A 192 -5.50 -25.67 -0.96
C GLY A 192 -4.13 -26.09 -1.48
N SER A 193 -3.10 -26.01 -0.66
CA SER A 193 -1.86 -26.73 -0.92
C SER A 193 -1.99 -28.16 -0.39
N ILE A 194 -1.67 -29.14 -1.22
CA ILE A 194 -1.52 -30.52 -0.76
C ILE A 194 -0.19 -30.56 0.00
N PRO A 195 -0.15 -31.05 1.27
CA PRO A 195 1.12 -31.23 1.96
C PRO A 195 2.05 -32.06 1.09
N SER A 196 3.15 -31.48 0.64
CA SER A 196 4.04 -32.12 -0.32
C SER A 196 5.08 -33.00 0.32
N PHE A 197 5.27 -32.89 1.65
CA PHE A 197 6.32 -33.60 2.36
C PHE A 197 5.81 -34.27 3.64
N ILE A 198 6.36 -35.45 3.94
CA ILE A 198 6.06 -36.19 5.18
C ILE A 198 6.71 -35.50 6.40
N ASP A 199 7.70 -34.64 6.16
CA ASP A 199 8.52 -33.98 7.19
C ASP A 199 8.08 -32.50 7.36
N GLU A 200 6.77 -32.29 7.53
CA GLU A 200 6.19 -30.99 7.72
C GLU A 200 5.54 -30.82 9.10
N VAL A 201 5.54 -29.56 9.59
CA VAL A 201 4.81 -29.19 10.80
C VAL A 201 3.35 -28.94 10.44
N THR A 202 2.44 -29.72 11.01
CA THR A 202 1.01 -29.54 10.80
C THR A 202 0.50 -28.36 11.64
N VAL A 203 -0.05 -27.34 10.98
CA VAL A 203 -0.64 -26.15 11.61
C VAL A 203 -2.12 -26.08 11.29
N GLY A 204 -2.95 -25.80 12.29
CA GLY A 204 -4.38 -25.62 12.06
C GLY A 204 -5.17 -25.33 13.33
N ALA A 205 -6.46 -25.05 13.18
CA ALA A 205 -7.35 -24.81 14.30
C ALA A 205 -7.66 -26.10 15.08
N ALA A 206 -7.80 -25.98 16.40
CA ALA A 206 -8.00 -27.13 17.29
C ALA A 206 -9.26 -27.95 16.99
N ASP A 207 -10.27 -27.36 16.39
CA ASP A 207 -11.52 -28.02 15.98
C ASP A 207 -11.39 -28.74 14.64
N MET A 208 -10.50 -28.28 13.76
CA MET A 208 -10.28 -28.82 12.41
C MET A 208 -9.21 -29.92 12.37
N LEU A 209 -8.16 -29.79 13.16
CA LEU A 209 -7.06 -30.75 13.18
C LEU A 209 -7.46 -32.10 13.80
N ARG A 210 -7.22 -33.17 13.06
CA ARG A 210 -7.40 -34.56 13.51
C ARG A 210 -6.04 -35.23 13.60
N VAL A 211 -5.24 -34.84 14.59
CA VAL A 211 -3.93 -35.40 14.84
C VAL A 211 -3.97 -36.30 16.08
N SER A 212 -3.19 -37.39 16.06
CA SER A 212 -2.98 -38.28 17.18
C SER A 212 -1.56 -38.85 17.14
N ASN A 213 -1.02 -39.17 18.31
CA ASN A 213 0.30 -39.77 18.44
C ASN A 213 1.45 -38.94 17.81
N VAL A 214 1.38 -37.62 17.95
CA VAL A 214 2.48 -36.73 17.57
C VAL A 214 3.42 -36.54 18.74
N LYS A 215 4.72 -36.37 18.50
CA LYS A 215 5.70 -36.19 19.56
C LYS A 215 5.49 -34.91 20.34
N HIS A 216 5.31 -33.78 19.63
CA HIS A 216 5.24 -32.46 20.20
C HIS A 216 3.98 -31.73 19.75
N VAL A 217 3.29 -31.09 20.68
CA VAL A 217 2.15 -30.24 20.41
C VAL A 217 2.41 -28.84 20.96
N TYR A 218 2.27 -27.83 20.09
CA TYR A 218 2.31 -26.42 20.47
C TYR A 218 0.90 -25.83 20.36
N LEU A 219 0.30 -25.46 21.47
CA LEU A 219 -1.03 -24.88 21.51
C LEU A 219 -0.93 -23.38 21.77
N ILE A 220 -1.26 -22.59 20.76
CA ILE A 220 -1.10 -21.13 20.78
C ILE A 220 -2.42 -20.44 21.12
N GLY A 221 -2.34 -19.33 21.88
CA GLY A 221 -3.51 -18.55 22.23
C GLY A 221 -4.33 -19.10 23.42
N VAL A 222 -3.68 -19.82 24.36
CA VAL A 222 -4.32 -20.38 25.55
C VAL A 222 -4.58 -19.26 26.57
N ASN A 223 -5.40 -18.27 26.16
CA ASN A 223 -5.79 -17.13 26.96
C ASN A 223 -7.22 -17.30 27.51
N ASN A 224 -7.49 -16.64 28.63
CA ASN A 224 -8.82 -16.67 29.24
C ASN A 224 -9.88 -16.13 28.27
N GLY A 225 -10.92 -16.90 28.03
CA GLY A 225 -11.99 -16.60 27.10
C GLY A 225 -11.69 -16.82 25.63
N ALA A 226 -10.41 -17.10 25.25
CA ALA A 226 -10.02 -17.39 23.88
C ALA A 226 -9.96 -18.89 23.60
N PHE A 227 -9.20 -19.66 24.44
CA PHE A 227 -9.19 -21.11 24.33
C PHE A 227 -8.88 -21.78 25.70
N PRO A 228 -9.72 -22.71 26.17
CA PRO A 228 -11.08 -22.98 25.70
C PRO A 228 -11.95 -21.71 25.69
N ALA A 229 -12.80 -21.56 24.66
CA ALA A 229 -13.59 -20.36 24.50
C ALA A 229 -14.65 -20.24 25.61
N THR A 230 -14.86 -19.01 26.12
CA THR A 230 -15.96 -18.74 27.03
C THR A 230 -17.26 -18.75 26.23
N VAL A 231 -18.18 -19.60 26.61
CA VAL A 231 -19.50 -19.71 26.02
C VAL A 231 -20.46 -18.80 26.75
N ASN A 232 -21.01 -17.81 26.08
CA ASN A 232 -22.03 -16.93 26.59
C ASN A 232 -23.39 -17.28 25.97
N GLU A 233 -24.47 -16.98 26.71
CA GLU A 233 -25.82 -16.95 26.15
C GLU A 233 -25.90 -15.74 25.20
N GLY A 234 -25.56 -15.95 23.93
CA GLY A 234 -25.55 -14.86 22.94
C GLY A 234 -26.63 -14.97 21.88
N ASP A 235 -27.50 -15.96 21.97
CA ASP A 235 -28.55 -16.23 21.01
C ASP A 235 -29.84 -15.46 21.38
N TYR A 236 -30.81 -15.40 20.45
CA TYR A 236 -32.14 -14.83 20.67
C TYR A 236 -32.93 -15.57 21.79
N PHE A 237 -32.56 -16.83 22.05
CA PHE A 237 -33.19 -17.68 23.09
C PHE A 237 -32.15 -18.02 24.14
N THR A 238 -32.54 -17.77 25.41
CA THR A 238 -31.75 -18.26 26.55
C THR A 238 -31.81 -19.79 26.63
N ASP A 239 -30.92 -20.44 27.38
CA ASP A 239 -30.99 -21.89 27.58
C ASP A 239 -32.33 -22.32 28.21
N ARG A 240 -32.89 -21.49 29.09
CA ARG A 240 -34.22 -21.74 29.66
C ARG A 240 -35.33 -21.68 28.60
N ASP A 241 -35.25 -20.77 27.65
CA ASP A 241 -36.22 -20.69 26.54
C ASP A 241 -36.08 -21.92 25.62
N LYS A 242 -34.85 -22.35 25.36
CA LYS A 242 -34.56 -23.57 24.56
C LYS A 242 -35.12 -24.82 25.23
N ASP A 243 -35.02 -24.93 26.57
CA ASP A 243 -35.59 -26.04 27.33
C ASP A 243 -37.12 -26.04 27.25
N ALA A 244 -37.75 -24.86 27.43
CA ALA A 244 -39.21 -24.73 27.35
C ALA A 244 -39.73 -25.05 25.93
N LEU A 245 -39.05 -24.54 24.90
CA LEU A 245 -39.38 -24.84 23.50
C LEU A 245 -39.07 -26.29 23.12
N GLY A 246 -38.03 -26.89 23.75
CA GLY A 246 -37.70 -28.29 23.61
C GLY A 246 -38.81 -29.22 24.13
N ALA A 247 -39.41 -28.83 25.26
CA ALA A 247 -40.60 -29.52 25.82
C ALA A 247 -41.83 -29.44 24.91
N ALA A 248 -41.91 -28.39 24.07
CA ALA A 248 -42.91 -28.23 23.03
C ALA A 248 -42.57 -28.93 21.67
N GLY A 249 -41.48 -29.72 21.63
CA GLY A 249 -41.08 -30.52 20.45
C GLY A 249 -40.12 -29.86 19.48
N LEU A 250 -39.56 -28.68 19.82
CA LEU A 250 -38.53 -28.02 19.00
C LEU A 250 -37.14 -28.51 19.43
N THR A 251 -36.33 -28.86 18.42
CA THR A 251 -34.94 -29.31 18.68
C THR A 251 -33.94 -28.20 18.46
N PHE A 252 -33.12 -27.89 19.45
CA PHE A 252 -32.02 -26.96 19.39
C PHE A 252 -30.69 -27.68 19.29
N ARG A 253 -29.78 -27.18 18.48
CA ARG A 253 -28.50 -27.84 18.17
C ARG A 253 -27.58 -27.97 19.39
N ALA A 254 -27.50 -26.95 20.23
CA ALA A 254 -26.71 -26.98 21.47
C ALA A 254 -27.12 -25.85 22.42
N ASP A 255 -27.14 -26.16 23.73
CA ASP A 255 -27.18 -25.21 24.82
C ASP A 255 -25.75 -24.76 25.22
N THR A 256 -25.64 -23.81 26.17
CA THR A 256 -24.33 -23.31 26.61
C THR A 256 -23.51 -24.42 27.28
N VAL A 257 -24.12 -25.34 27.98
CA VAL A 257 -23.47 -26.47 28.67
C VAL A 257 -22.81 -27.40 27.63
N LYS A 258 -23.53 -27.77 26.59
CA LYS A 258 -22.99 -28.62 25.53
C LYS A 258 -21.88 -27.93 24.76
N ARG A 259 -22.01 -26.60 24.49
CA ARG A 259 -20.96 -25.82 23.85
C ARG A 259 -19.69 -25.76 24.69
N ALA A 260 -19.83 -25.48 25.98
CA ALA A 260 -18.71 -25.47 26.93
C ALA A 260 -18.04 -26.87 27.07
N ALA A 261 -18.85 -27.93 27.08
CA ALA A 261 -18.34 -29.29 27.08
C ALA A 261 -17.55 -29.62 25.80
N LYS A 262 -17.99 -29.14 24.64
CA LYS A 262 -17.29 -29.26 23.37
C LYS A 262 -15.94 -28.56 23.40
N GLU A 263 -15.87 -27.33 23.91
CA GLU A 263 -14.61 -26.58 24.05
C GLU A 263 -13.60 -27.31 24.95
N ASN A 264 -14.06 -27.80 26.11
CA ASN A 264 -13.21 -28.60 27.01
C ASN A 264 -12.78 -29.93 26.38
N TYR A 265 -13.64 -30.57 25.59
CA TYR A 265 -13.29 -31.78 24.86
C TYR A 265 -12.22 -31.52 23.80
N MET A 266 -12.34 -30.41 23.04
CA MET A 266 -11.32 -30.02 22.05
C MET A 266 -9.96 -29.80 22.71
N PHE A 267 -9.91 -29.09 23.82
CA PHE A 267 -8.67 -28.92 24.58
C PHE A 267 -8.06 -30.26 25.00
N ARG A 268 -8.86 -31.13 25.61
CA ARG A 268 -8.40 -32.46 26.06
C ARG A 268 -7.90 -33.31 24.90
N ARG A 269 -8.58 -33.26 23.75
CA ARG A 269 -8.18 -34.03 22.57
C ARG A 269 -6.83 -33.57 22.03
N VAL A 270 -6.62 -32.25 21.89
CA VAL A 270 -5.36 -31.68 21.41
C VAL A 270 -4.24 -31.96 22.44
N PHE A 271 -4.51 -31.79 23.73
CA PHE A 271 -3.56 -32.09 24.81
C PHE A 271 -3.12 -33.55 24.81
N ALA A 272 -4.05 -34.49 24.62
CA ALA A 272 -3.81 -35.93 24.62
C ALA A 272 -3.19 -36.42 23.29
N ALA A 273 -3.07 -35.59 22.27
CA ALA A 273 -2.46 -35.99 21.00
C ALA A 273 -0.94 -36.12 21.06
N ALA A 274 -0.29 -35.46 22.02
CA ALA A 274 1.15 -35.51 22.22
C ALA A 274 1.61 -36.77 22.98
N THR A 275 2.72 -37.35 22.51
CA THR A 275 3.36 -38.49 23.16
C THR A 275 4.56 -38.09 24.02
N GLU A 276 5.18 -36.95 23.76
CA GLU A 276 6.38 -36.50 24.48
C GLU A 276 6.16 -35.17 25.19
N THR A 277 5.82 -34.09 24.47
CA THR A 277 5.69 -32.76 25.07
C THR A 277 4.49 -32.01 24.59
N VAL A 278 3.89 -31.21 25.49
CA VAL A 278 2.87 -30.18 25.17
C VAL A 278 3.39 -28.83 25.65
N THR A 279 3.41 -27.87 24.73
CA THR A 279 3.77 -26.49 25.01
C THR A 279 2.54 -25.61 24.86
N LEU A 280 2.14 -24.94 25.93
CA LEU A 280 1.00 -24.02 25.94
C LEU A 280 1.52 -22.58 25.89
N LEU A 281 1.13 -21.82 24.87
CA LEU A 281 1.53 -20.43 24.70
C LEU A 281 0.34 -19.50 24.94
N TYR A 282 0.56 -18.48 25.76
CA TYR A 282 -0.41 -17.43 25.99
C TYR A 282 0.25 -16.05 25.99
N SER A 283 -0.50 -15.03 25.56
CA SER A 283 -0.04 -13.65 25.57
C SER A 283 -0.47 -12.95 26.86
N ARG A 284 0.39 -12.10 27.42
CA ARG A 284 0.04 -11.24 28.56
C ARG A 284 -0.49 -9.88 28.13
N MET A 285 -0.29 -9.52 26.88
CA MET A 285 -0.75 -8.25 26.29
C MET A 285 -1.29 -8.49 24.87
N SER A 286 -2.28 -7.72 24.50
CA SER A 286 -2.81 -7.67 23.14
C SER A 286 -2.71 -6.24 22.61
N SER A 287 -2.38 -6.08 21.33
CA SER A 287 -2.35 -4.78 20.66
C SER A 287 -3.71 -4.05 20.65
N ARG A 288 -4.81 -4.80 20.79
CA ARG A 288 -6.18 -4.25 20.70
C ARG A 288 -6.95 -4.27 22.03
N ARG A 289 -6.60 -5.14 22.98
CA ARG A 289 -7.40 -5.40 24.19
C ARG A 289 -6.67 -5.15 25.51
N GLY A 290 -5.46 -4.65 25.49
CA GLY A 290 -4.67 -4.42 26.70
C GLY A 290 -4.19 -5.72 27.37
N ALA A 291 -4.15 -5.75 28.71
CA ALA A 291 -3.65 -6.89 29.48
C ALA A 291 -4.54 -8.13 29.31
N GLN A 292 -3.92 -9.26 29.05
CA GLN A 292 -4.57 -10.57 28.92
C GLN A 292 -4.13 -11.49 30.05
N LYS A 293 -5.04 -12.40 30.45
CA LYS A 293 -4.77 -13.43 31.46
C LYS A 293 -4.61 -14.79 30.79
N PRO A 294 -3.79 -15.69 31.37
CA PRO A 294 -3.75 -17.07 30.93
C PRO A 294 -5.12 -17.73 31.14
N SER A 295 -5.41 -18.77 30.36
CA SER A 295 -6.58 -19.61 30.56
C SER A 295 -6.51 -20.31 31.92
N GLU A 296 -7.65 -20.47 32.58
CA GLU A 296 -7.77 -21.19 33.86
C GLU A 296 -7.24 -22.63 33.79
N VAL A 297 -7.28 -23.22 32.59
CA VAL A 297 -6.75 -24.57 32.34
C VAL A 297 -5.26 -24.66 32.68
N ILE A 298 -4.46 -23.61 32.45
CA ILE A 298 -3.03 -23.58 32.78
C ILE A 298 -2.83 -23.67 34.29
N GLY A 299 -3.56 -22.88 35.07
CA GLY A 299 -3.50 -22.95 36.54
C GLY A 299 -3.84 -24.35 37.06
N ARG A 300 -4.92 -24.92 36.51
CA ARG A 300 -5.36 -26.27 36.89
C ARG A 300 -4.34 -27.37 36.52
N LEU A 301 -3.66 -27.26 35.37
CA LEU A 301 -2.58 -28.14 34.99
C LEU A 301 -1.38 -28.01 35.94
N CYS A 302 -1.01 -26.80 36.34
CA CYS A 302 0.06 -26.58 37.30
C CYS A 302 -0.25 -27.24 38.65
N GLU A 303 -1.48 -27.14 39.15
CA GLU A 303 -1.92 -27.79 40.40
C GLU A 303 -1.87 -29.33 40.28
N LEU A 304 -2.40 -29.85 39.18
CA LEU A 304 -2.49 -31.32 38.99
C LEU A 304 -1.11 -31.95 38.74
N SER A 305 -0.16 -31.20 38.16
CA SER A 305 1.17 -31.71 37.80
C SER A 305 2.11 -31.83 39.01
N GLY A 306 1.77 -31.27 40.16
CA GLY A 306 2.63 -31.29 41.34
C GLY A 306 4.00 -30.62 41.12
N GLY A 307 4.10 -29.65 40.23
CA GLY A 307 5.34 -28.91 39.94
C GLY A 307 6.10 -29.36 38.71
N LEU A 308 5.57 -30.32 37.94
CA LEU A 308 6.20 -30.78 36.69
C LEU A 308 6.07 -29.76 35.51
N VAL A 309 5.13 -28.82 35.62
CA VAL A 309 4.96 -27.78 34.57
C VAL A 309 6.03 -26.72 34.71
N LYS A 310 6.87 -26.58 33.68
CA LYS A 310 7.84 -25.50 33.57
C LYS A 310 7.18 -24.24 32.97
N ILE A 311 7.26 -23.14 33.67
CA ILE A 311 6.76 -21.84 33.18
C ILE A 311 7.97 -21.03 32.74
N GLU A 312 7.99 -20.67 31.46
CA GLU A 312 9.01 -19.82 30.85
C GLU A 312 8.40 -18.50 30.41
N ARG A 313 9.12 -17.40 30.56
CA ARG A 313 8.74 -16.10 30.03
C ARG A 313 9.63 -15.81 28.81
N THR A 314 9.05 -15.24 27.77
CA THR A 314 9.81 -14.82 26.59
C THR A 314 10.90 -13.80 26.91
N SER A 315 10.73 -12.99 27.99
CA SER A 315 11.75 -12.08 28.49
C SER A 315 12.99 -12.77 29.07
N ASP A 316 12.86 -14.02 29.48
CA ASP A 316 13.92 -14.80 30.16
C ASP A 316 14.73 -15.66 29.16
N ILE A 317 14.26 -15.70 27.89
CA ILE A 317 14.89 -16.45 26.81
C ILE A 317 15.87 -15.55 26.07
N SER A 318 17.09 -16.04 25.83
CA SER A 318 18.09 -15.28 25.09
C SER A 318 17.59 -14.89 23.69
N PRO A 319 17.79 -13.65 23.23
CA PRO A 319 17.47 -13.28 21.85
C PRO A 319 18.10 -14.19 20.81
N PHE A 320 19.25 -14.79 21.10
CA PHE A 320 19.94 -15.70 20.21
C PHE A 320 19.23 -17.03 20.04
N ASP A 321 18.44 -17.48 21.03
CA ASP A 321 17.67 -18.72 20.96
C ASP A 321 16.51 -18.65 19.96
N TYR A 322 16.21 -17.47 19.43
CA TYR A 322 15.21 -17.26 18.36
C TYR A 322 15.82 -17.15 16.97
N ILE A 323 17.14 -17.28 16.82
CA ILE A 323 17.83 -17.14 15.55
C ILE A 323 18.08 -18.51 14.94
N PHE A 324 17.18 -18.92 14.04
CA PHE A 324 17.28 -20.19 13.31
C PHE A 324 17.57 -19.98 11.82
N THR A 325 17.13 -18.87 11.25
CA THR A 325 17.27 -18.53 9.84
C THR A 325 17.86 -17.11 9.67
N PRO A 326 18.34 -16.75 8.48
CA PRO A 326 18.80 -15.39 8.19
C PRO A 326 17.71 -14.33 8.43
N GLU A 327 16.45 -14.67 8.14
CA GLU A 327 15.30 -13.77 8.32
C GLU A 327 15.06 -13.48 9.80
N THR A 328 15.04 -14.53 10.64
CA THR A 328 14.89 -14.37 12.10
C THR A 328 16.09 -13.63 12.71
N ALA A 329 17.30 -13.77 12.14
CA ALA A 329 18.46 -12.98 12.53
C ALA A 329 18.26 -11.49 12.23
N LEU A 330 17.71 -11.14 11.06
CA LEU A 330 17.39 -9.75 10.69
C LEU A 330 16.34 -9.13 11.60
N GLU A 331 15.26 -9.86 11.90
CA GLU A 331 14.22 -9.41 12.83
C GLU A 331 14.78 -9.09 14.22
N ARG A 332 15.74 -9.86 14.70
CA ARG A 332 16.36 -9.64 16.01
C ARG A 332 17.28 -8.45 16.06
N LEU A 333 17.88 -8.02 14.97
CA LEU A 333 18.78 -6.84 14.95
C LEU A 333 18.14 -5.57 15.52
N GLY A 334 16.82 -5.41 15.39
CA GLY A 334 16.10 -4.25 15.95
C GLY A 334 15.77 -4.37 17.45
N THR A 335 15.98 -5.51 18.07
CA THR A 335 15.57 -5.80 19.47
C THR A 335 16.71 -6.13 20.42
N VAL A 336 17.93 -6.24 19.91
CA VAL A 336 19.14 -6.59 20.68
C VAL A 336 20.02 -5.36 20.91
N THR A 337 20.97 -5.48 21.81
CA THR A 337 21.99 -4.43 22.06
C THR A 337 22.93 -4.28 20.84
N ALA A 338 23.62 -3.14 20.76
CA ALA A 338 24.54 -2.87 19.65
C ALA A 338 25.64 -3.95 19.51
N SER A 339 26.20 -4.43 20.63
CA SER A 339 27.21 -5.48 20.64
C SER A 339 26.68 -6.84 20.17
N GLU A 340 25.45 -7.20 20.53
CA GLU A 340 24.78 -8.40 20.06
C GLU A 340 24.43 -8.30 18.57
N ALA A 341 23.99 -7.13 18.12
CA ALA A 341 23.72 -6.87 16.71
C ALA A 341 24.97 -7.05 15.84
N ASP A 342 26.15 -6.63 16.33
CA ASP A 342 27.41 -6.83 15.62
C ASP A 342 27.81 -8.30 15.52
N LEU A 343 27.51 -9.10 16.55
CA LEU A 343 27.69 -10.57 16.49
C LEU A 343 26.79 -11.20 15.44
N ILE A 344 25.51 -10.81 15.40
CA ILE A 344 24.54 -11.32 14.41
C ILE A 344 24.99 -10.94 12.99
N ARG A 345 25.39 -9.68 12.76
CA ARG A 345 25.90 -9.22 11.45
C ARG A 345 27.13 -10.01 11.02
N SER A 346 28.09 -10.16 11.90
CA SER A 346 29.30 -10.94 11.63
C SER A 346 29.00 -12.39 11.27
N ALA A 347 28.00 -12.99 11.94
CA ALA A 347 27.56 -14.36 11.63
C ALA A 347 26.87 -14.44 10.26
N LEU A 348 26.04 -13.46 9.89
CA LEU A 348 25.41 -13.36 8.58
C LEU A 348 26.44 -13.19 7.46
N GLU A 349 27.46 -12.32 7.66
CA GLU A 349 28.53 -12.10 6.69
C GLU A 349 29.33 -13.38 6.44
N LYS A 350 29.72 -14.08 7.51
CA LYS A 350 30.46 -15.36 7.42
C LYS A 350 29.70 -16.46 6.69
N ARG A 351 28.38 -16.43 6.71
CA ARG A 351 27.49 -17.38 6.03
C ARG A 351 27.10 -16.96 4.61
N GLY A 352 27.66 -15.89 4.07
CA GLY A 352 27.38 -15.42 2.71
C GLY A 352 26.21 -14.44 2.58
N TYR A 353 25.56 -14.05 3.68
CA TYR A 353 24.45 -13.10 3.70
C TYR A 353 24.89 -11.65 3.90
N GLY A 354 26.08 -11.28 3.41
CA GLY A 354 26.67 -9.94 3.63
C GLY A 354 25.86 -8.79 3.06
N ARG A 355 25.02 -9.03 2.05
CA ARG A 355 24.08 -8.01 1.53
C ARG A 355 23.01 -7.68 2.57
N LEU A 356 22.42 -8.68 3.20
CA LEU A 356 21.41 -8.52 4.25
C LEU A 356 22.02 -7.86 5.50
N ALA A 357 23.23 -8.27 5.88
CA ALA A 357 23.96 -7.67 7.00
C ALA A 357 24.21 -6.15 6.79
N ARG A 358 24.46 -5.72 5.55
CA ARG A 358 24.66 -4.30 5.21
C ARG A 358 23.35 -3.48 5.22
N ILE A 359 22.26 -4.05 4.70
CA ILE A 359 20.94 -3.39 4.69
C ILE A 359 20.47 -3.12 6.13
N SER A 360 20.83 -3.98 7.08
CA SER A 360 20.47 -3.83 8.49
C SER A 360 21.26 -2.78 9.26
N ARG A 361 22.28 -2.17 8.68
CA ARG A 361 22.95 -0.99 9.24
C ARG A 361 22.08 0.25 9.03
N ILE A 362 21.11 0.43 9.91
CA ILE A 362 20.43 1.71 10.03
C ILE A 362 21.38 2.63 10.77
N PRO A 363 21.85 3.74 10.16
CA PRO A 363 22.67 4.72 10.89
C PRO A 363 21.89 5.19 12.10
N THR A 364 22.49 5.11 13.28
CA THR A 364 21.89 5.74 14.46
C THR A 364 22.00 7.26 14.30
N VAL A 365 21.12 8.01 14.97
CA VAL A 365 21.10 9.49 14.90
C VAL A 365 22.47 10.11 15.25
N ASN A 366 23.32 9.34 15.94
CA ASN A 366 24.67 9.76 16.36
C ASN A 366 25.78 9.33 15.39
N ASP A 367 25.48 8.55 14.34
CA ASP A 367 26.47 8.16 13.36
C ASP A 367 26.79 9.36 12.46
N THR A 368 28.01 9.81 12.48
CA THR A 368 28.51 10.81 11.51
C THR A 368 28.55 10.12 10.14
N LEU A 369 27.61 10.47 9.28
CA LEU A 369 27.64 10.05 7.88
C LEU A 369 28.83 10.73 7.19
N SER A 370 29.84 9.95 6.81
CA SER A 370 30.95 10.41 6.00
C SER A 370 30.89 9.80 4.60
N LEU A 371 31.04 10.63 3.60
CA LEU A 371 31.16 10.19 2.23
C LEU A 371 32.59 9.68 1.97
N SER A 372 32.74 8.62 1.18
CA SER A 372 34.03 8.20 0.70
C SER A 372 34.64 9.26 -0.26
N GLU A 373 35.96 9.34 -0.35
CA GLU A 373 36.64 10.28 -1.27
C GLU A 373 36.15 10.13 -2.72
N ASN A 374 35.89 8.91 -3.16
CA ASN A 374 35.37 8.64 -4.53
C ASN A 374 33.98 9.22 -4.73
N LEU A 375 33.09 9.13 -3.73
CA LEU A 375 31.75 9.72 -3.78
C LEU A 375 31.79 11.24 -3.68
N CYS A 376 32.70 11.78 -2.86
CA CYS A 376 32.93 13.22 -2.83
C CYS A 376 33.38 13.75 -4.20
N GLY A 377 34.31 13.07 -4.88
CA GLY A 377 34.76 13.46 -6.22
C GLY A 377 33.64 13.41 -7.28
N LEU A 378 32.67 12.51 -7.14
CA LEU A 378 31.53 12.43 -8.06
C LEU A 378 30.47 13.52 -7.80
N ILE A 379 30.30 13.94 -6.55
CA ILE A 379 29.29 14.93 -6.15
C ILE A 379 29.84 16.36 -6.31
N TYR A 380 31.11 16.57 -5.99
CA TYR A 380 31.79 17.88 -6.00
C TYR A 380 32.78 17.97 -7.17
N ASP A 381 32.33 17.67 -8.38
CA ASP A 381 33.13 17.77 -9.60
C ASP A 381 33.07 19.21 -10.16
N GLY A 382 33.70 20.16 -9.48
CA GLY A 382 33.78 21.53 -9.95
C GLY A 382 33.87 22.60 -8.87
N ASP A 383 33.79 23.87 -9.29
CA ASP A 383 33.84 25.02 -8.39
C ASP A 383 32.57 25.12 -7.51
N LEU A 384 32.77 25.14 -6.21
CA LEU A 384 31.69 25.27 -5.25
C LEU A 384 31.07 26.69 -5.29
N ALA A 385 29.90 26.83 -5.89
CA ALA A 385 29.18 28.09 -5.91
C ALA A 385 28.46 28.32 -4.57
N LEU A 386 29.00 29.17 -3.72
CA LEU A 386 28.41 29.54 -2.43
C LEU A 386 27.45 30.73 -2.60
N THR A 387 26.20 30.52 -2.17
CA THR A 387 25.19 31.59 -2.02
C THR A 387 24.83 31.72 -0.55
N GLN A 388 24.28 32.89 -0.15
CA GLN A 388 23.82 33.12 1.21
C GLN A 388 22.87 31.99 1.68
N SER A 389 21.89 31.62 0.87
CA SER A 389 20.91 30.57 1.21
C SER A 389 21.54 29.17 1.35
N ARG A 390 22.62 28.87 0.62
CA ARG A 390 23.38 27.63 0.78
C ARG A 390 24.13 27.59 2.10
N ILE A 391 24.77 28.70 2.46
CA ILE A 391 25.50 28.84 3.72
C ILE A 391 24.52 28.71 4.89
N ASP A 392 23.41 29.44 4.87
CA ASP A 392 22.38 29.39 5.93
C ASP A 392 21.80 27.98 6.09
N SER A 393 21.53 27.28 4.97
CA SER A 393 21.06 25.90 5.00
C SER A 393 22.09 24.95 5.61
N TYR A 394 23.38 25.11 5.29
CA TYR A 394 24.45 24.27 5.82
C TYR A 394 24.63 24.48 7.32
N VAL A 395 24.65 25.73 7.76
CA VAL A 395 24.79 26.08 9.18
C VAL A 395 23.60 25.59 10.00
N SER A 396 22.39 25.65 9.41
CA SER A 396 21.17 25.15 10.06
C SER A 396 21.16 23.63 10.18
N CYS A 397 21.45 22.92 9.10
CA CYS A 397 21.50 21.46 9.06
C CYS A 397 22.31 20.97 7.84
N PRO A 398 23.54 20.44 8.05
CA PRO A 398 24.37 19.93 6.97
C PRO A 398 23.70 18.82 6.14
N LEU A 399 22.90 17.96 6.77
CA LEU A 399 22.14 16.92 6.07
C LEU A 399 21.06 17.49 5.15
N ALA A 400 20.32 18.49 5.62
CA ALA A 400 19.32 19.17 4.81
C ALA A 400 19.96 19.90 3.62
N TYR A 401 21.13 20.52 3.84
CA TYR A 401 21.93 21.11 2.77
C TYR A 401 22.33 20.06 1.74
N PHE A 402 22.90 18.94 2.17
CA PHE A 402 23.32 17.85 1.29
C PHE A 402 22.17 17.30 0.46
N CYS A 403 21.04 16.99 1.11
CA CYS A 403 19.87 16.49 0.41
C CYS A 403 19.34 17.49 -0.65
N LYS A 404 19.27 18.77 -0.28
CA LYS A 404 18.65 19.80 -1.13
C LYS A 404 19.57 20.27 -2.27
N TYR A 405 20.85 20.52 -1.98
CA TYR A 405 21.72 21.20 -2.93
C TYR A 405 22.69 20.26 -3.64
N GLU A 406 23.06 19.15 -3.02
CA GLU A 406 24.01 18.20 -3.61
C GLU A 406 23.27 17.01 -4.26
N LEU A 407 22.29 16.45 -3.59
CA LEU A 407 21.46 15.38 -4.17
C LEU A 407 20.29 15.93 -5.00
N GLY A 408 20.01 17.24 -4.94
CA GLY A 408 18.89 17.84 -5.67
C GLY A 408 17.51 17.32 -5.25
N LEU A 409 17.38 16.79 -4.04
CA LEU A 409 16.12 16.27 -3.56
C LEU A 409 15.13 17.42 -3.33
N ALA A 410 13.97 17.29 -3.93
CA ALA A 410 12.85 18.22 -3.75
C ALA A 410 11.65 17.45 -3.16
N VAL A 411 10.89 18.12 -2.33
CA VAL A 411 9.60 17.58 -1.87
C VAL A 411 8.63 17.68 -3.05
N ASN A 412 8.08 16.55 -3.46
CA ASN A 412 7.00 16.53 -4.43
C ASN A 412 5.79 17.25 -3.83
N GLY A 413 5.45 18.41 -4.39
CA GLY A 413 4.36 19.24 -3.93
C GLY A 413 3.37 19.48 -5.06
N ARG A 414 2.20 19.99 -4.68
CA ARG A 414 1.22 20.46 -5.67
C ARG A 414 1.84 21.56 -6.52
N ALA A 415 1.53 21.56 -7.81
CA ALA A 415 1.86 22.65 -8.68
C ALA A 415 1.03 23.88 -8.24
N GLU A 416 1.62 24.73 -7.41
CA GLU A 416 1.02 25.96 -6.89
C GLU A 416 1.92 27.14 -7.24
N LEU A 417 1.29 28.27 -7.61
CA LEU A 417 2.00 29.55 -7.68
C LEU A 417 2.22 30.05 -6.24
N GLY A 418 3.21 29.49 -5.57
CA GLY A 418 3.61 29.92 -4.23
C GLY A 418 4.29 31.29 -4.22
N ALA A 419 4.69 31.78 -3.05
CA ALA A 419 5.34 33.09 -2.89
C ALA A 419 6.55 33.29 -3.83
N ASN A 420 7.34 32.24 -4.07
CA ASN A 420 8.47 32.26 -5.00
C ASN A 420 8.00 32.45 -6.47
N GLY A 421 6.91 31.78 -6.87
CA GLY A 421 6.33 31.94 -8.20
C GLY A 421 5.76 33.33 -8.44
N ILE A 422 5.12 33.91 -7.41
CA ILE A 422 4.66 35.31 -7.44
C ILE A 422 5.85 36.26 -7.53
N GLY A 423 6.92 36.03 -6.78
CA GLY A 423 8.15 36.79 -6.88
C GLY A 423 8.74 36.75 -8.29
N THR A 424 8.85 35.58 -8.88
CA THR A 424 9.33 35.38 -10.28
C THR A 424 8.43 36.12 -11.28
N LEU A 425 7.10 36.05 -11.12
CA LEU A 425 6.14 36.78 -11.94
C LEU A 425 6.37 38.31 -11.85
N VAL A 426 6.52 38.83 -10.63
CA VAL A 426 6.76 40.28 -10.45
C VAL A 426 8.07 40.71 -11.10
N HIS A 427 9.14 39.93 -10.91
CA HIS A 427 10.43 40.18 -11.56
C HIS A 427 10.32 40.15 -13.08
N ALA A 428 9.65 39.15 -13.67
CA ALA A 428 9.44 39.07 -15.12
C ALA A 428 8.58 40.21 -15.67
N ILE A 429 7.58 40.64 -14.93
CA ILE A 429 6.77 41.83 -15.31
C ILE A 429 7.62 43.09 -15.34
N LEU A 430 8.43 43.32 -14.30
CA LEU A 430 9.32 44.46 -14.22
C LEU A 430 10.38 44.43 -15.33
N GLU A 431 11.00 43.30 -15.56
CA GLU A 431 11.97 43.11 -16.63
C GLU A 431 11.39 43.43 -18.02
N ASN A 432 10.23 42.89 -18.35
CA ASN A 432 9.53 43.14 -19.59
C ASN A 432 9.09 44.60 -19.70
N PHE A 433 8.65 45.24 -18.62
CA PHE A 433 8.27 46.63 -18.57
C PHE A 433 9.46 47.55 -18.89
N PHE A 434 10.62 47.34 -18.21
CA PHE A 434 11.80 48.14 -18.46
C PHE A 434 12.47 47.85 -19.82
N ALA A 435 12.41 46.60 -20.29
CA ALA A 435 12.84 46.28 -21.65
C ALA A 435 12.04 47.01 -22.72
N GLU A 436 10.72 47.10 -22.53
CA GLU A 436 9.85 47.87 -23.47
C GLU A 436 10.13 49.38 -23.42
N ILE A 437 10.36 49.96 -22.24
CA ILE A 437 10.77 51.33 -22.07
C ILE A 437 12.07 51.62 -22.81
N LYS A 438 13.08 50.75 -22.62
CA LYS A 438 14.36 50.87 -23.29
C LYS A 438 14.24 50.72 -24.82
N ARG A 439 13.43 49.78 -25.29
CA ARG A 439 13.19 49.54 -26.73
C ARG A 439 12.55 50.75 -27.39
N LYS A 440 11.59 51.40 -26.71
CA LYS A 440 10.86 52.58 -27.22
C LYS A 440 11.57 53.89 -26.91
N ASN A 441 12.70 53.85 -26.24
CA ASN A 441 13.48 55.02 -25.80
C ASN A 441 12.60 56.06 -25.05
N LEU A 442 11.75 55.54 -24.12
CA LEU A 442 10.83 56.36 -23.32
C LEU A 442 11.50 56.76 -22.01
N ASP A 443 11.18 57.94 -21.50
CA ASP A 443 11.54 58.36 -20.14
C ASP A 443 10.42 57.95 -19.16
N VAL A 444 10.76 57.16 -18.15
CA VAL A 444 9.84 56.69 -17.09
C VAL A 444 9.13 57.87 -16.39
N ALA A 445 9.84 58.98 -16.21
CA ALA A 445 9.30 60.15 -15.55
C ALA A 445 8.23 60.88 -16.40
N SER A 446 8.26 60.73 -17.71
CA SER A 446 7.33 61.34 -18.64
C SER A 446 6.06 60.52 -18.90
N LEU A 447 6.02 59.25 -18.44
CA LEU A 447 4.89 58.36 -18.62
C LEU A 447 3.76 58.71 -17.65
N THR A 448 2.53 58.78 -18.18
CA THR A 448 1.34 58.92 -17.37
C THR A 448 1.11 57.62 -16.53
N ASP A 449 0.37 57.76 -15.46
CA ASP A 449 0.05 56.56 -14.61
C ASP A 449 -0.81 55.56 -15.39
N GLU A 450 -1.60 56.02 -16.35
CA GLU A 450 -2.39 55.15 -17.26
C GLU A 450 -1.48 54.38 -18.23
N ASP A 451 -0.44 55.00 -18.80
CA ASP A 451 0.54 54.33 -19.65
C ASP A 451 1.34 53.29 -18.85
N LYS A 452 1.76 53.64 -17.66
CA LYS A 452 2.46 52.69 -16.75
C LYS A 452 1.61 51.49 -16.45
N ARG A 453 0.33 51.66 -16.08
CA ARG A 453 -0.62 50.59 -15.81
C ARG A 453 -0.83 49.71 -17.04
N ARG A 454 -1.08 50.34 -18.23
CA ARG A 454 -1.26 49.58 -19.48
C ARG A 454 -0.05 48.75 -19.83
N MET A 455 1.14 49.33 -19.78
CA MET A 455 2.41 48.63 -20.09
C MET A 455 2.68 47.47 -19.10
N THR A 456 2.38 47.66 -17.80
CA THR A 456 2.51 46.62 -16.79
C THR A 456 1.52 45.50 -17.02
N ALA A 457 0.27 45.82 -17.35
CA ALA A 457 -0.77 44.82 -17.66
C ALA A 457 -0.43 44.02 -18.91
N ASP A 458 0.13 44.67 -19.97
CA ASP A 458 0.55 43.98 -21.18
C ASP A 458 1.79 43.09 -20.93
N ALA A 459 2.70 43.52 -20.09
CA ALA A 459 3.86 42.69 -19.68
C ALA A 459 3.40 41.48 -18.87
N ALA A 460 2.47 41.67 -17.92
CA ALA A 460 1.88 40.57 -17.16
C ALA A 460 1.14 39.58 -18.07
N ARG A 461 0.32 40.08 -18.98
CA ARG A 461 -0.43 39.25 -19.92
C ARG A 461 0.51 38.42 -20.80
N ARG A 462 1.54 39.02 -21.39
CA ARG A 462 2.53 38.31 -22.20
C ARG A 462 3.23 37.20 -21.44
N TYR A 463 3.62 37.45 -20.20
CA TYR A 463 4.24 36.43 -19.36
C TYR A 463 3.29 35.27 -19.01
N LEU A 464 2.04 35.64 -18.66
CA LEU A 464 1.01 34.65 -18.35
C LEU A 464 0.60 33.85 -19.59
N ASP A 465 0.47 34.50 -20.76
CA ASP A 465 0.17 33.83 -22.02
C ASP A 465 1.31 32.85 -22.40
N ALA A 466 2.58 33.23 -22.20
CA ALA A 466 3.71 32.36 -22.45
C ALA A 466 3.76 31.18 -21.46
N LEU A 467 3.39 31.43 -20.19
CA LEU A 467 3.34 30.38 -19.16
C LEU A 467 2.14 29.45 -19.37
N PHE A 468 1.03 29.95 -19.90
CA PHE A 468 -0.26 29.27 -19.97
C PHE A 468 -0.65 28.83 -21.39
N SER A 469 0.00 29.33 -22.45
CA SER A 469 -0.27 28.88 -23.82
C SER A 469 -0.05 27.38 -24.02
N GLU A 470 0.70 26.76 -23.12
CA GLU A 470 1.03 25.34 -23.11
C GLU A 470 0.31 24.54 -21.99
N VAL A 471 -0.52 25.18 -21.17
CA VAL A 471 -1.14 24.56 -19.98
C VAL A 471 -2.66 24.56 -20.13
N ASN A 472 -3.29 23.44 -19.78
CA ASN A 472 -4.75 23.33 -19.73
C ASN A 472 -5.33 24.41 -18.79
N PRO A 473 -6.28 25.27 -19.26
CA PRO A 473 -6.76 26.44 -18.51
C PRO A 473 -7.54 26.12 -17.22
N ILE A 474 -7.96 24.85 -17.00
CA ILE A 474 -8.79 24.46 -15.85
C ILE A 474 -8.06 24.60 -14.50
N PRO A 475 -6.85 24.08 -14.30
CA PRO A 475 -6.11 24.26 -13.06
C PRO A 475 -5.71 25.70 -12.79
N VAL A 476 -5.45 26.44 -13.85
CA VAL A 476 -5.06 27.86 -13.80
C VAL A 476 -6.20 28.74 -13.30
N LYS A 477 -7.42 28.56 -13.84
CA LYS A 477 -8.61 29.27 -13.36
C LYS A 477 -8.89 28.97 -11.88
N ALA A 478 -8.70 27.73 -11.45
CA ALA A 478 -8.86 27.34 -10.06
C ALA A 478 -7.77 27.95 -9.14
N ALA A 479 -6.51 28.00 -9.61
CA ALA A 479 -5.41 28.62 -8.88
C ALA A 479 -5.58 30.14 -8.79
N MET A 480 -5.99 30.81 -9.89
CA MET A 480 -6.28 32.23 -9.92
C MET A 480 -7.48 32.59 -9.03
N ALA A 481 -8.53 31.78 -9.01
CA ALA A 481 -9.69 31.97 -8.12
C ALA A 481 -9.30 31.82 -6.64
N LYS A 482 -8.45 30.85 -6.28
CA LYS A 482 -7.91 30.67 -4.90
C LYS A 482 -7.04 31.84 -4.45
N MET A 483 -6.33 32.50 -5.37
CA MET A 483 -5.51 33.68 -5.07
C MET A 483 -6.31 34.98 -5.02
N GLY A 484 -7.65 34.92 -5.17
CA GLY A 484 -8.50 36.11 -5.26
C GLY A 484 -8.28 36.93 -6.54
N TRP A 485 -7.59 36.34 -7.52
CA TRP A 485 -7.37 36.93 -8.84
C TRP A 485 -8.60 36.60 -9.70
N CYS A 486 -9.67 37.33 -9.47
CA CYS A 486 -10.80 37.35 -10.40
C CYS A 486 -10.36 37.93 -11.75
N GLU A 487 -11.02 37.50 -12.84
CA GLU A 487 -10.90 38.15 -14.18
C GLU A 487 -10.99 39.67 -14.13
N ASN A 488 -11.59 40.23 -13.07
CA ASN A 488 -11.68 41.64 -12.81
C ASN A 488 -10.35 42.34 -12.48
N TYR A 489 -9.32 41.63 -12.01
CA TYR A 489 -7.98 42.21 -11.80
C TYR A 489 -7.17 42.33 -13.10
N LEU A 490 -7.50 41.54 -14.11
CA LEU A 490 -6.96 41.69 -15.46
C LEU A 490 -7.77 42.72 -16.31
N ARG A 491 -8.95 43.09 -15.81
CA ARG A 491 -9.73 44.23 -16.27
C ARG A 491 -9.53 45.41 -15.31
N LEU A 492 -8.29 45.85 -15.19
CA LEU A 492 -8.08 47.19 -14.65
C LEU A 492 -8.65 48.21 -15.65
N PRO A 493 -9.45 49.19 -15.17
CA PRO A 493 -10.10 50.18 -16.01
C PRO A 493 -9.10 50.99 -16.82
#